data_f3ff8c4c6c5d46e3bf99580e967d9b9a
#
_entry.id   f3ff8c4c6c5d46e3bf99580e967d9b9a
#
_cell.length_a   1.000
_cell.length_b   1.000
_cell.length_c   1.000
_cell.angle_alpha   90.00
_cell.angle_beta   90.00
_cell.angle_gamma   90.00
#
_symmetry.space_group_name_H-M   'P 1'
#
loop_
_entity.id
_entity.type
_entity.pdbx_description
1 polymer ?
#
loop_
_entity_poly.entity_id
_entity_poly.type
_entity_poly.pdbx_seq_one_letter_code
_entity_poly.pdbx_strand_id
1 'polypeptide(L)'
;MNLPVTYLLKNATKTIKVNSPFFKVFFNIKDLPYIAVLDEENHFYGILTHSRLLDMLSDAWDIKNGSYVLTVLSDNARGNLIKMSKIVSKHTNMSSVMTLDAAAGELQGDFVRRTLFTLPAGVSEITMKAIVDKLQKKGFIVSEIEDLQAGMTIMSDENPGVFIERPSQD
;
A
#
# COMPACT_ATOMS: atom_id res chain seq x y z
N MET A 1 -25.70 40.15 -15.26
CA MET A 1 -25.66 38.79 -15.85
C MET A 1 -26.04 37.83 -14.73
N ASN A 2 -27.29 37.38 -14.64
CA ASN A 2 -27.78 36.50 -13.57
C ASN A 2 -27.79 35.07 -14.10
N LEU A 3 -26.60 34.42 -14.11
CA LEU A 3 -26.52 33.00 -14.39
C LEU A 3 -26.92 32.23 -13.12
N PRO A 4 -27.76 31.17 -13.23
CA PRO A 4 -28.09 30.33 -12.09
C PRO A 4 -26.84 29.64 -11.57
N VAL A 5 -26.75 29.40 -10.26
CA VAL A 5 -25.62 28.72 -9.59
C VAL A 5 -25.31 27.36 -10.23
N THR A 6 -26.36 26.71 -10.76
CA THR A 6 -26.22 25.43 -11.50
C THR A 6 -25.34 25.52 -12.74
N TYR A 7 -25.13 26.70 -13.32
CA TYR A 7 -24.24 26.89 -14.47
C TYR A 7 -22.76 26.75 -14.11
N LEU A 8 -22.43 26.93 -12.83
CA LEU A 8 -21.05 26.76 -12.29
C LEU A 8 -20.78 25.35 -11.75
N LEU A 9 -21.81 24.50 -11.73
CA LEU A 9 -21.66 23.14 -11.23
C LEU A 9 -20.82 22.29 -12.21
N LYS A 10 -19.57 22.01 -11.80
CA LYS A 10 -18.72 21.01 -12.44
C LYS A 10 -18.86 19.69 -11.69
N ASN A 11 -18.95 18.58 -12.45
CA ASN A 11 -18.99 17.22 -11.88
C ASN A 11 -20.21 16.91 -10.97
N ALA A 12 -21.34 17.60 -11.13
CA ALA A 12 -22.55 17.38 -10.33
C ALA A 12 -23.06 15.91 -10.34
N THR A 13 -22.70 15.14 -11.34
CA THR A 13 -23.07 13.71 -11.48
C THR A 13 -22.03 12.74 -10.88
N LYS A 14 -20.86 13.23 -10.48
CA LYS A 14 -19.81 12.40 -9.89
C LYS A 14 -20.06 12.24 -8.39
N THR A 15 -20.83 11.23 -8.03
CA THR A 15 -21.14 10.85 -6.65
C THR A 15 -20.89 9.37 -6.43
N ILE A 16 -20.74 8.98 -5.18
CA ILE A 16 -20.69 7.57 -4.75
C ILE A 16 -21.76 7.30 -3.70
N LYS A 17 -22.10 6.04 -3.51
CA LYS A 17 -22.98 5.60 -2.43
C LYS A 17 -22.13 5.17 -1.22
N VAL A 18 -22.72 5.24 -0.01
CA VAL A 18 -22.08 4.80 1.24
C VAL A 18 -21.55 3.38 1.13
N ASN A 19 -22.29 2.49 0.47
CA ASN A 19 -21.95 1.07 0.26
C ASN A 19 -21.19 0.81 -1.05
N SER A 20 -20.69 1.85 -1.73
CA SER A 20 -19.92 1.65 -2.97
C SER A 20 -18.67 0.81 -2.74
N PRO A 21 -18.36 -0.17 -3.61
CA PRO A 21 -17.16 -0.96 -3.53
C PRO A 21 -15.89 -0.08 -3.57
N PHE A 22 -14.87 -0.45 -2.80
CA PHE A 22 -13.64 0.34 -2.63
C PHE A 22 -13.01 0.79 -3.94
N PHE A 23 -12.81 -0.11 -4.92
CA PHE A 23 -12.20 0.28 -6.20
C PHE A 23 -13.06 1.25 -7.01
N LYS A 24 -14.39 1.15 -6.92
CA LYS A 24 -15.28 2.14 -7.53
C LYS A 24 -15.06 3.52 -6.91
N VAL A 25 -14.93 3.60 -5.60
CA VAL A 25 -14.61 4.82 -4.86
C VAL A 25 -13.28 5.39 -5.33
N PHE A 26 -12.23 4.55 -5.33
CA PHE A 26 -10.87 4.92 -5.72
C PHE A 26 -10.82 5.54 -7.12
N PHE A 27 -11.44 4.89 -8.12
CA PHE A 27 -11.42 5.39 -9.48
C PHE A 27 -12.27 6.65 -9.68
N ASN A 28 -13.35 6.83 -8.92
CA ASN A 28 -14.20 8.01 -9.04
C ASN A 28 -13.58 9.27 -8.42
N ILE A 29 -12.78 9.14 -7.35
CA ILE A 29 -12.15 10.28 -6.69
C ILE A 29 -10.84 10.71 -7.36
N LYS A 30 -10.24 9.87 -8.21
CA LYS A 30 -8.93 10.07 -8.80
C LYS A 30 -8.66 11.49 -9.31
N ASP A 31 -9.61 12.09 -10.00
CA ASP A 31 -9.48 13.40 -10.65
C ASP A 31 -10.21 14.54 -9.89
N LEU A 32 -10.65 14.27 -8.66
CA LEU A 32 -11.43 15.20 -7.85
C LEU A 32 -10.76 15.42 -6.50
N PRO A 33 -10.74 16.65 -5.96
CA PRO A 33 -10.21 16.90 -4.62
C PRO A 33 -11.06 16.24 -3.53
N TYR A 34 -12.33 16.05 -3.78
CA TYR A 34 -13.30 15.32 -2.96
C TYR A 34 -14.45 14.82 -3.82
N ILE A 35 -15.21 13.86 -3.33
CA ILE A 35 -16.41 13.34 -3.96
C ILE A 35 -17.57 13.31 -2.97
N ALA A 36 -18.78 13.68 -3.41
CA ALA A 36 -19.96 13.60 -2.59
C ALA A 36 -20.39 12.13 -2.40
N VAL A 37 -20.73 11.81 -1.16
CA VAL A 37 -21.26 10.51 -0.75
C VAL A 37 -22.75 10.65 -0.52
N LEU A 38 -23.54 9.76 -1.09
CA LEU A 38 -24.98 9.71 -0.93
C LEU A 38 -25.38 8.44 -0.18
N ASP A 39 -26.48 8.51 0.58
CA ASP A 39 -27.12 7.33 1.15
C ASP A 39 -27.91 6.52 0.09
N GLU A 40 -28.63 5.50 0.52
CA GLU A 40 -29.41 4.64 -0.36
C GLU A 40 -30.55 5.40 -1.05
N GLU A 41 -31.13 6.39 -0.37
CA GLU A 41 -32.24 7.23 -0.83
C GLU A 41 -31.80 8.43 -1.68
N ASN A 42 -30.48 8.56 -1.97
CA ASN A 42 -29.84 9.67 -2.68
C ASN A 42 -29.77 10.99 -1.90
N HIS A 43 -29.92 10.99 -0.59
CA HIS A 43 -29.65 12.17 0.22
C HIS A 43 -28.15 12.33 0.44
N PHE A 44 -27.71 13.56 0.63
CA PHE A 44 -26.33 13.86 0.93
C PHE A 44 -25.93 13.29 2.30
N TYR A 45 -24.94 12.39 2.31
CA TYR A 45 -24.41 11.77 3.52
C TYR A 45 -23.14 12.47 4.01
N GLY A 46 -22.28 12.92 3.07
CA GLY A 46 -21.01 13.56 3.40
C GLY A 46 -20.11 13.71 2.20
N ILE A 47 -18.84 13.97 2.46
CA ILE A 47 -17.79 14.02 1.44
C ILE A 47 -16.66 13.05 1.78
N LEU A 48 -16.06 12.47 0.75
CA LEU A 48 -14.82 11.73 0.85
C LEU A 48 -13.72 12.54 0.20
N THR A 49 -12.63 12.77 0.92
CA THR A 49 -11.43 13.47 0.43
C THR A 49 -10.31 12.48 0.10
N HIS A 50 -9.31 12.92 -0.68
CA HIS A 50 -8.09 12.14 -0.91
C HIS A 50 -7.38 11.77 0.39
N SER A 51 -7.26 12.72 1.34
CA SER A 51 -6.62 12.45 2.63
C SER A 51 -7.32 11.30 3.36
N ARG A 52 -8.66 11.31 3.41
CA ARG A 52 -9.41 10.24 4.06
C ARG A 52 -9.23 8.89 3.35
N LEU A 53 -9.15 8.89 2.01
CA LEU A 53 -8.86 7.67 1.24
C LEU A 53 -7.47 7.13 1.54
N LEU A 54 -6.46 8.01 1.61
CA LEU A 54 -5.09 7.61 1.99
C LEU A 54 -5.01 7.09 3.42
N ASP A 55 -5.75 7.69 4.37
CA ASP A 55 -5.86 7.16 5.73
C ASP A 55 -6.44 5.74 5.74
N MET A 56 -7.50 5.50 4.98
CA MET A 56 -8.11 4.17 4.86
C MET A 56 -7.13 3.14 4.27
N LEU A 57 -6.31 3.53 3.29
CA LEU A 57 -5.26 2.67 2.74
C LEU A 57 -4.16 2.40 3.77
N SER A 58 -3.71 3.44 4.48
CA SER A 58 -2.71 3.31 5.55
C SER A 58 -3.19 2.36 6.65
N ASP A 59 -4.46 2.46 7.03
CA ASP A 59 -5.07 1.56 8.02
C ASP A 59 -5.17 0.12 7.48
N ALA A 60 -5.57 -0.06 6.19
CA ALA A 60 -5.67 -1.37 5.56
C ALA A 60 -4.30 -2.07 5.41
N TRP A 61 -3.23 -1.32 5.28
CA TRP A 61 -1.86 -1.84 5.18
C TRP A 61 -1.14 -1.90 6.53
N ASP A 62 -1.81 -1.49 7.61
CA ASP A 62 -1.28 -1.46 8.98
C ASP A 62 0.04 -0.66 9.12
N ILE A 63 0.15 0.41 8.35
CA ILE A 63 1.37 1.24 8.32
C ILE A 63 1.60 1.97 9.66
N LYS A 64 0.52 2.31 10.37
CA LYS A 64 0.61 3.06 11.64
C LYS A 64 1.05 2.18 12.82
N ASN A 65 0.68 0.90 12.81
CA ASN A 65 0.88 0.02 13.97
C ASN A 65 1.87 -1.11 13.68
N GLY A 66 2.12 -1.42 12.42
CA GLY A 66 3.07 -2.45 12.01
C GLY A 66 4.49 -2.20 12.51
N SER A 67 5.32 -3.24 12.52
CA SER A 67 6.73 -3.13 12.90
C SER A 67 7.64 -2.90 11.68
N TYR A 68 7.57 -3.79 10.69
CA TYR A 68 8.41 -3.76 9.50
C TYR A 68 7.60 -3.97 8.23
N VAL A 69 8.04 -3.35 7.13
CA VAL A 69 7.63 -3.72 5.78
C VAL A 69 8.82 -4.37 5.06
N LEU A 70 8.62 -5.58 4.56
CA LEU A 70 9.63 -6.28 3.75
C LEU A 70 9.24 -6.22 2.28
N THR A 71 10.04 -5.61 1.45
CA THR A 71 9.87 -5.62 -0.01
C THR A 71 10.68 -6.76 -0.61
N VAL A 72 9.98 -7.74 -1.16
CA VAL A 72 10.56 -8.97 -1.70
C VAL A 72 10.37 -9.02 -3.21
N LEU A 73 11.48 -9.16 -3.94
CA LEU A 73 11.48 -9.33 -5.38
C LEU A 73 11.33 -10.80 -5.76
N SER A 74 10.55 -11.06 -6.78
CA SER A 74 10.39 -12.40 -7.37
C SER A 74 10.18 -12.31 -8.87
N ASP A 75 10.47 -13.40 -9.57
CA ASP A 75 9.97 -13.62 -10.91
C ASP A 75 8.44 -13.78 -10.90
N ASN A 76 7.84 -13.89 -12.08
CA ASN A 76 6.39 -14.10 -12.20
C ASN A 76 5.97 -15.58 -12.09
N ALA A 77 6.80 -16.45 -11.50
CA ALA A 77 6.50 -17.87 -11.41
C ALA A 77 5.31 -18.14 -10.49
N ARG A 78 4.46 -19.03 -10.95
CA ARG A 78 3.27 -19.46 -10.20
C ARG A 78 3.65 -20.03 -8.83
N GLY A 79 2.99 -19.56 -7.80
CA GLY A 79 3.14 -20.04 -6.42
C GLY A 79 4.20 -19.30 -5.60
N ASN A 80 4.92 -18.33 -6.14
CA ASN A 80 5.91 -17.57 -5.38
C ASN A 80 5.29 -16.85 -4.17
N LEU A 81 4.14 -16.19 -4.35
CA LEU A 81 3.44 -15.56 -3.24
C LEU A 81 3.13 -16.56 -2.12
N ILE A 82 2.67 -17.77 -2.47
CA ILE A 82 2.39 -18.82 -1.49
C ILE A 82 3.68 -19.26 -0.76
N LYS A 83 4.80 -19.42 -1.50
CA LYS A 83 6.08 -19.80 -0.90
C LYS A 83 6.58 -18.74 0.08
N MET A 84 6.56 -17.47 -0.33
CA MET A 84 6.96 -16.34 0.52
C MET A 84 6.07 -16.23 1.75
N SER A 85 4.75 -16.24 1.58
CA SER A 85 3.79 -16.18 2.70
C SER A 85 3.96 -17.34 3.69
N LYS A 86 4.25 -18.57 3.21
CA LYS A 86 4.55 -19.71 4.08
C LYS A 86 5.84 -19.53 4.88
N ILE A 87 6.83 -18.81 4.34
CA ILE A 87 8.06 -18.52 5.07
C ILE A 87 7.76 -17.51 6.18
N VAL A 88 7.09 -16.40 5.86
CA VAL A 88 6.74 -15.37 6.84
C VAL A 88 5.85 -15.95 7.93
N SER A 89 4.79 -16.68 7.58
CA SER A 89 3.80 -17.22 8.52
C SER A 89 4.35 -18.25 9.51
N LYS A 90 5.54 -18.81 9.27
CA LYS A 90 6.23 -19.68 10.25
C LYS A 90 6.87 -18.90 11.41
N HIS A 91 7.07 -17.61 11.25
CA HIS A 91 7.75 -16.77 12.23
C HIS A 91 6.82 -15.76 12.91
N THR A 92 5.85 -15.22 12.15
CA THR A 92 4.89 -14.24 12.63
C THR A 92 3.64 -14.21 11.73
N ASN A 93 2.60 -13.52 12.17
CA ASN A 93 1.46 -13.18 11.32
C ASN A 93 1.87 -12.11 10.30
N MET A 94 1.01 -11.91 9.31
CA MET A 94 1.13 -10.83 8.32
C MET A 94 -0.07 -9.89 8.50
N SER A 95 0.19 -8.61 8.77
CA SER A 95 -0.87 -7.60 8.83
C SER A 95 -1.42 -7.29 7.46
N SER A 96 -0.54 -7.16 6.47
CA SER A 96 -0.96 -7.01 5.07
C SER A 96 0.04 -7.63 4.11
N VAL A 97 -0.44 -7.93 2.90
CA VAL A 97 0.40 -8.36 1.77
C VAL A 97 -0.08 -7.65 0.52
N MET A 98 0.82 -6.93 -0.13
CA MET A 98 0.52 -6.24 -1.39
C MET A 98 1.51 -6.67 -2.46
N THR A 99 1.03 -6.94 -3.66
CA THR A 99 1.88 -7.24 -4.81
C THR A 99 1.77 -6.12 -5.83
N LEU A 100 2.93 -5.68 -6.33
CA LEU A 100 3.06 -4.68 -7.37
C LEU A 100 3.90 -5.27 -8.50
N ASP A 101 3.43 -5.12 -9.72
CA ASP A 101 4.26 -5.43 -10.88
C ASP A 101 5.25 -4.27 -11.08
N ALA A 102 6.49 -4.59 -11.35
CA ALA A 102 7.48 -3.59 -11.71
C ALA A 102 7.19 -3.09 -13.14
N ALA A 103 7.39 -1.79 -13.36
CA ALA A 103 7.39 -1.27 -14.72
C ALA A 103 8.55 -1.89 -15.53
N ALA A 104 8.36 -2.03 -16.82
CA ALA A 104 9.39 -2.61 -17.69
C ALA A 104 10.69 -1.80 -17.56
N GLY A 105 11.78 -2.46 -17.16
CA GLY A 105 13.11 -1.87 -16.99
C GLY A 105 13.42 -1.32 -15.58
N GLU A 106 12.46 -1.35 -14.64
CA GLU A 106 12.73 -0.91 -13.26
C GLU A 106 13.54 -1.93 -12.44
N LEU A 107 13.47 -3.20 -12.78
CA LEU A 107 14.19 -4.25 -12.09
C LEU A 107 15.18 -4.92 -13.05
N GLN A 108 16.35 -5.31 -12.54
CA GLN A 108 17.36 -6.05 -13.31
C GLN A 108 17.04 -7.55 -13.31
N GLY A 109 17.26 -8.20 -14.46
CA GLY A 109 17.06 -9.63 -14.61
C GLY A 109 15.58 -10.04 -14.75
N ASP A 110 15.27 -11.24 -14.28
CA ASP A 110 13.94 -11.87 -14.39
C ASP A 110 12.96 -11.43 -13.28
N PHE A 111 13.36 -10.48 -12.41
CA PHE A 111 12.50 -9.98 -11.34
C PHE A 111 11.52 -8.96 -11.90
N VAL A 112 10.26 -9.29 -11.83
CA VAL A 112 9.16 -8.47 -12.41
C VAL A 112 8.10 -8.11 -11.38
N ARG A 113 8.19 -8.66 -10.15
CA ARG A 113 7.17 -8.46 -9.12
C ARG A 113 7.79 -8.12 -7.78
N ARG A 114 7.25 -7.06 -7.17
CA ARG A 114 7.51 -6.69 -5.78
C ARG A 114 6.35 -7.18 -4.91
N THR A 115 6.67 -7.85 -3.81
CA THR A 115 5.67 -8.21 -2.80
C THR A 115 6.07 -7.57 -1.49
N LEU A 116 5.19 -6.72 -0.98
CA LEU A 116 5.36 -6.03 0.29
C LEU A 116 4.63 -6.82 1.38
N PHE A 117 5.34 -7.21 2.42
CA PHE A 117 4.79 -7.87 3.61
C PHE A 117 4.86 -6.90 4.77
N THR A 118 3.72 -6.46 5.31
CA THR A 118 3.67 -5.71 6.56
C THR A 118 3.59 -6.69 7.72
N LEU A 119 4.56 -6.60 8.62
CA LEU A 119 4.62 -7.41 9.83
C LEU A 119 3.88 -6.69 10.97
N PRO A 120 3.15 -7.42 11.84
CA PRO A 120 2.39 -6.82 12.92
C PRO A 120 3.28 -6.11 13.95
N ALA A 121 2.66 -5.32 14.80
CA ALA A 121 3.34 -4.68 15.93
C ALA A 121 4.11 -5.69 16.79
N GLY A 122 5.26 -5.26 17.33
CA GLY A 122 6.05 -6.03 18.29
C GLY A 122 6.89 -7.16 17.68
N VAL A 123 7.01 -7.27 16.36
CA VAL A 123 7.98 -8.20 15.77
C VAL A 123 9.39 -7.70 16.05
N SER A 124 10.22 -8.55 16.67
CA SER A 124 11.61 -8.21 16.98
C SER A 124 12.51 -8.21 15.74
N GLU A 125 13.58 -7.44 15.77
CA GLU A 125 14.60 -7.42 14.73
C GLU A 125 15.18 -8.82 14.46
N ILE A 126 15.34 -9.65 15.51
CA ILE A 126 15.81 -11.04 15.37
C ILE A 126 14.84 -11.86 14.53
N THR A 127 13.55 -11.73 14.79
CA THR A 127 12.51 -12.43 14.01
C THR A 127 12.48 -11.95 12.58
N MET A 128 12.55 -10.63 12.37
CA MET A 128 12.61 -10.03 11.05
C MET A 128 13.81 -10.55 10.25
N LYS A 129 15.02 -10.52 10.83
CA LYS A 129 16.24 -11.06 10.19
C LYS A 129 16.12 -12.55 9.87
N ALA A 130 15.51 -13.36 10.74
CA ALA A 130 15.27 -14.78 10.46
C ALA A 130 14.34 -15.00 9.26
N ILE A 131 13.33 -14.15 9.07
CA ILE A 131 12.45 -14.18 7.90
C ILE A 131 13.24 -13.84 6.64
N VAL A 132 14.02 -12.76 6.66
CA VAL A 132 14.86 -12.31 5.53
C VAL A 132 15.82 -13.41 5.11
N ASP A 133 16.57 -13.99 6.05
CA ASP A 133 17.49 -15.09 5.78
C ASP A 133 16.81 -16.29 5.10
N LYS A 134 15.60 -16.62 5.53
CA LYS A 134 14.85 -17.74 4.95
C LYS A 134 14.35 -17.43 3.54
N LEU A 135 13.92 -16.20 3.29
CA LEU A 135 13.51 -15.75 1.96
C LEU A 135 14.68 -15.80 0.99
N GLN A 136 15.85 -15.26 1.38
CA GLN A 136 17.06 -15.25 0.57
C GLN A 136 17.57 -16.66 0.29
N LYS A 137 17.58 -17.57 1.27
CA LYS A 137 17.93 -18.99 1.11
C LYS A 137 16.99 -19.75 0.16
N LYS A 138 15.81 -19.21 -0.12
CA LYS A 138 14.86 -19.76 -1.09
C LYS A 138 14.90 -19.09 -2.46
N GLY A 139 15.89 -18.22 -2.69
CA GLY A 139 16.12 -17.54 -3.97
C GLY A 139 15.29 -16.28 -4.17
N PHE A 140 14.63 -15.76 -3.13
CA PHE A 140 13.98 -14.46 -3.17
C PHE A 140 14.97 -13.36 -2.78
N ILE A 141 14.83 -12.19 -3.37
CA ILE A 141 15.62 -11.01 -3.00
C ILE A 141 14.78 -10.10 -2.12
N VAL A 142 15.25 -9.84 -0.90
CA VAL A 142 14.68 -8.77 -0.07
C VAL A 142 15.41 -7.49 -0.44
N SER A 143 14.73 -6.62 -1.21
CA SER A 143 15.33 -5.38 -1.73
C SER A 143 15.26 -4.23 -0.74
N GLU A 144 14.31 -4.29 0.19
CA GLU A 144 14.08 -3.19 1.12
C GLU A 144 13.46 -3.72 2.42
N ILE A 145 13.87 -3.12 3.52
CA ILE A 145 13.31 -3.35 4.86
C ILE A 145 13.00 -1.96 5.44
N GLU A 146 11.73 -1.66 5.63
CA GLU A 146 11.30 -0.41 6.25
C GLU A 146 10.91 -0.68 7.70
N ASP A 147 11.53 0.03 8.66
CA ASP A 147 11.13 0.05 10.06
C ASP A 147 10.07 1.13 10.26
N LEU A 148 8.83 0.70 10.46
CA LEU A 148 7.69 1.62 10.61
C LEU A 148 7.71 2.39 11.93
N GLN A 149 8.38 1.86 12.96
CA GLN A 149 8.45 2.49 14.29
C GLN A 149 9.59 3.51 14.37
N ALA A 150 10.72 3.22 13.74
CA ALA A 150 11.86 4.12 13.72
C ALA A 150 11.73 5.22 12.65
N GLY A 151 10.76 5.09 11.73
CA GLY A 151 10.62 6.02 10.58
C GLY A 151 11.79 5.94 9.59
N MET A 152 12.61 4.89 9.68
CA MET A 152 13.78 4.68 8.83
C MET A 152 13.59 3.48 7.90
N THR A 153 14.00 3.66 6.65
CA THR A 153 14.16 2.57 5.69
C THR A 153 15.55 1.97 5.89
N ILE A 154 15.62 0.69 6.22
CA ILE A 154 16.88 -0.06 6.30
C ILE A 154 17.04 -0.78 4.97
N MET A 155 18.06 -0.41 4.21
CA MET A 155 18.33 -1.01 2.91
C MET A 155 19.20 -2.27 3.03
N SER A 156 19.01 -3.25 2.14
CA SER A 156 19.97 -4.33 1.96
C SER A 156 21.24 -3.80 1.28
N ASP A 157 22.41 -4.20 1.75
CA ASP A 157 23.72 -3.73 1.29
C ASP A 157 24.02 -3.96 -0.21
N GLU A 158 23.16 -4.69 -0.93
CA GLU A 158 23.41 -5.10 -2.31
C GLU A 158 22.67 -4.30 -3.39
N ASN A 159 21.79 -3.35 -3.03
CA ASN A 159 21.11 -2.55 -4.05
C ASN A 159 20.75 -1.14 -3.53
N PRO A 160 21.51 -0.09 -3.90
CA PRO A 160 21.21 1.29 -3.53
C PRO A 160 20.00 1.80 -4.32
N GLY A 161 18.81 1.43 -3.91
CA GLY A 161 17.55 1.97 -4.45
C GLY A 161 17.12 3.25 -3.74
N VAL A 162 16.24 3.96 -4.36
CA VAL A 162 15.78 5.32 -4.07
C VAL A 162 15.27 5.50 -2.62
N PHE A 163 15.89 6.44 -1.90
CA PHE A 163 15.39 6.95 -0.61
C PHE A 163 14.07 7.70 -0.80
N ILE A 164 13.06 7.36 -0.02
CA ILE A 164 11.89 8.20 0.20
C ILE A 164 11.98 8.73 1.64
N GLU A 165 12.51 9.93 1.80
CA GLU A 165 12.40 10.66 3.07
C GLU A 165 10.94 11.04 3.32
N ARG A 166 10.43 10.72 4.51
CA ARG A 166 9.18 11.33 4.97
C ARG A 166 9.45 12.77 5.38
N PRO A 167 8.63 13.74 4.94
CA PRO A 167 8.70 15.08 5.53
C PRO A 167 8.36 14.97 7.03
N SER A 168 9.22 15.57 7.87
CA SER A 168 9.00 15.76 9.30
C SER A 168 7.65 16.46 9.50
N GLN A 169 6.79 15.87 10.31
CA GLN A 169 5.57 16.53 10.78
C GLN A 169 6.02 17.46 11.94
N ASP A 170 6.13 18.75 11.62
CA ASP A 170 6.06 19.82 12.61
C ASP A 170 4.59 20.18 12.90
#